data_546b098314c0137393cca135c46b221a
#
_entry.id   546b098314c0137393cca135c46b221a
#
_cell.length_a   1.000
_cell.length_b   1.000
_cell.length_c   1.000
_cell.angle_alpha   90.00
_cell.angle_beta   90.00
_cell.angle_gamma   90.00
#
_symmetry.space_group_name_H-M   'P 1'
#
loop_
_entity.id
_entity.type
_entity.pdbx_description
1 polymer ?
#
loop_
_entity_poly.entity_id
_entity_poly.type
_entity_poly.pdbx_seq_one_letter_code
_entity_poly.pdbx_strand_id
1 'polypeptide(L)'
;MSSLEKKESFGSLVQLEPDSVGEKFIHFERRTMRSVDLHIIPIVALLYSFALLDRINLGAARTAGMGPALHLEVGARFSICTVIYFIPYIILQIPGNLIIRKFGARRYLAFCATGWGAVQLGMGFVTTWGYLTLCRMLLGVFEASFFPGIVYIISSWYTRYEVQKRLAFFYLLSLTISGFSSILAYAFSLLDGKRNIAGWSWIFIIEGSVTLFLAVISFFLLPDFPELNTFLTPDQTQFVLRRVEEDRGDSVPDQLTVRKVLHHLGDWTLWAYGIMFMCCTLPAYALAYFISIILKGLGWGTTTALLLSTPPYAPAFASAVFFAWLSDKTRHRAGYILIQGLISITGLCLTAFSPQNNVRYAGIFLLNAGSSGCIPSILAYSANNVVGSSKRSISSALTVAFGGVGGIIASTVYREQDFPRYLPGLWVTLGAQFLLLFLVGATSLHFTRMNRLSREGKLAAPLEGQPGFFYTL
;
A
#
# COMPACT_ATOMS: atom_id res chain seq x y z
N MET A 1 -21.54 4.14 45.85
CA MET A 1 -21.67 2.69 45.64
C MET A 1 -20.38 2.06 46.12
N SER A 2 -20.47 1.25 47.15
CA SER A 2 -19.38 0.80 47.99
C SER A 2 -18.62 -0.38 47.34
N SER A 3 -17.34 -0.54 47.75
CA SER A 3 -16.44 -1.62 47.35
C SER A 3 -16.96 -3.05 47.58
N LEU A 4 -18.08 -3.19 48.28
CA LEU A 4 -18.76 -4.46 48.56
C LEU A 4 -19.65 -4.94 47.40
N GLU A 5 -20.33 -4.03 46.68
CA GLU A 5 -21.14 -4.41 45.51
C GLU A 5 -20.31 -4.86 44.31
N LYS A 6 -19.05 -4.39 44.19
CA LYS A 6 -18.11 -4.88 43.19
C LYS A 6 -17.60 -6.30 43.46
N LYS A 7 -17.54 -6.74 44.72
CA LYS A 7 -17.15 -8.11 45.08
C LYS A 7 -18.28 -9.13 44.85
N GLU A 8 -19.53 -8.74 45.00
CA GLU A 8 -20.69 -9.63 44.76
C GLU A 8 -20.92 -9.90 43.27
N SER A 9 -20.71 -8.90 42.40
CA SER A 9 -20.76 -9.11 40.93
C SER A 9 -19.66 -10.05 40.42
N PHE A 10 -18.51 -10.12 41.06
CA PHE A 10 -17.41 -11.05 40.71
C PHE A 10 -17.63 -12.45 41.36
N GLY A 11 -18.33 -12.53 42.49
CA GLY A 11 -18.62 -13.78 43.20
C GLY A 11 -19.64 -14.67 42.50
N SER A 12 -20.57 -14.08 41.72
CA SER A 12 -21.58 -14.84 40.98
C SER A 12 -21.04 -15.52 39.70
N LEU A 13 -19.84 -15.17 39.25
CA LEU A 13 -19.18 -15.81 38.13
C LEU A 13 -18.35 -17.05 38.51
N VAL A 14 -18.14 -17.30 39.81
CA VAL A 14 -17.26 -18.39 40.29
C VAL A 14 -18.01 -19.74 40.42
N GLN A 15 -19.32 -19.81 40.19
CA GLN A 15 -20.11 -21.06 40.25
C GLN A 15 -20.48 -21.64 38.88
N LEU A 16 -19.87 -21.14 37.79
CA LEU A 16 -20.05 -21.74 36.47
C LEU A 16 -18.94 -22.77 36.24
N GLU A 17 -19.29 -23.91 35.65
CA GLU A 17 -18.29 -24.91 35.22
C GLU A 17 -17.17 -24.27 34.40
N PRO A 18 -15.91 -24.65 34.59
CA PRO A 18 -14.75 -24.02 33.95
C PRO A 18 -14.87 -23.92 32.43
N ASP A 19 -15.50 -24.88 31.78
CA ASP A 19 -15.71 -24.92 30.33
C ASP A 19 -16.70 -23.84 29.86
N SER A 20 -17.75 -23.54 30.65
CA SER A 20 -18.75 -22.53 30.29
C SER A 20 -18.23 -21.08 30.43
N VAL A 21 -17.26 -20.84 31.29
CA VAL A 21 -16.59 -19.54 31.47
C VAL A 21 -15.65 -19.29 30.29
N GLY A 22 -14.92 -20.31 29.85
CA GLY A 22 -14.05 -20.27 28.67
C GLY A 22 -14.83 -19.96 27.39
N GLU A 23 -15.94 -20.64 27.15
CA GLU A 23 -16.79 -20.41 25.98
C GLU A 23 -17.40 -19.00 25.96
N LYS A 24 -17.89 -18.51 27.08
CA LYS A 24 -18.44 -17.14 27.20
C LYS A 24 -17.36 -16.08 26.93
N PHE A 25 -16.14 -16.28 27.42
CA PHE A 25 -15.03 -15.38 27.15
C PHE A 25 -14.63 -15.36 25.66
N ILE A 26 -14.52 -16.53 25.03
CA ILE A 26 -14.23 -16.65 23.61
C ILE A 26 -15.32 -15.98 22.76
N HIS A 27 -16.59 -16.14 23.14
CA HIS A 27 -17.70 -15.50 22.47
C HIS A 27 -17.67 -13.97 22.62
N PHE A 28 -17.36 -13.45 23.82
CA PHE A 28 -17.19 -12.02 24.09
C PHE A 28 -16.05 -11.43 23.25
N GLU A 29 -14.91 -12.10 23.23
CA GLU A 29 -13.75 -11.71 22.42
C GLU A 29 -14.10 -11.64 20.93
N ARG A 30 -14.67 -12.72 20.38
CA ARG A 30 -15.07 -12.78 18.96
C ARG A 30 -16.09 -11.68 18.61
N ARG A 31 -17.08 -11.45 19.46
CA ARG A 31 -18.09 -10.41 19.26
C ARG A 31 -17.46 -9.01 19.26
N THR A 32 -16.58 -8.75 20.21
CA THR A 32 -15.88 -7.46 20.34
C THR A 32 -15.00 -7.21 19.13
N MET A 33 -14.14 -8.18 18.76
CA MET A 33 -13.23 -8.03 17.62
C MET A 33 -13.98 -7.93 16.28
N ARG A 34 -15.10 -8.66 16.12
CA ARG A 34 -15.94 -8.52 14.94
C ARG A 34 -16.58 -7.13 14.84
N SER A 35 -16.98 -6.54 15.96
CA SER A 35 -17.48 -5.17 15.98
C SER A 35 -16.41 -4.18 15.55
N VAL A 36 -15.18 -4.32 16.05
CA VAL A 36 -14.05 -3.49 15.67
C VAL A 36 -13.72 -3.66 14.18
N ASP A 37 -13.66 -4.90 13.68
CA ASP A 37 -13.41 -5.21 12.28
C ASP A 37 -14.41 -4.54 11.34
N LEU A 38 -15.69 -4.58 11.66
CA LEU A 38 -16.75 -4.01 10.83
C LEU A 38 -16.75 -2.47 10.81
N HIS A 39 -16.28 -1.82 11.87
CA HIS A 39 -16.20 -0.36 11.93
C HIS A 39 -14.94 0.22 11.28
N ILE A 40 -13.84 -0.52 11.28
CA ILE A 40 -12.55 -0.02 10.77
C ILE A 40 -12.29 -0.49 9.34
N ILE A 41 -12.28 -1.81 9.11
CA ILE A 41 -11.72 -2.38 7.89
C ILE A 41 -12.47 -1.97 6.63
N PRO A 42 -13.83 -2.01 6.56
CA PRO A 42 -14.53 -1.71 5.31
C PRO A 42 -14.32 -0.27 4.85
N ILE A 43 -14.47 0.70 5.75
CA ILE A 43 -14.35 2.12 5.38
C ILE A 43 -12.92 2.50 4.99
N VAL A 44 -11.93 1.97 5.71
CA VAL A 44 -10.52 2.21 5.42
C VAL A 44 -10.12 1.56 4.09
N ALA A 45 -10.57 0.33 3.83
CA ALA A 45 -10.29 -0.36 2.59
C ALA A 45 -10.95 0.32 1.38
N LEU A 46 -12.20 0.79 1.52
CA LEU A 46 -12.86 1.55 0.47
C LEU A 46 -12.13 2.86 0.17
N LEU A 47 -11.83 3.67 1.17
CA LEU A 47 -11.12 4.93 0.97
C LEU A 47 -9.76 4.72 0.31
N TYR A 48 -8.98 3.74 0.75
CA TYR A 48 -7.68 3.47 0.15
C TYR A 48 -7.79 2.90 -1.28
N SER A 49 -8.85 2.13 -1.54
CA SER A 49 -9.14 1.65 -2.90
C SER A 49 -9.36 2.83 -3.85
N PHE A 50 -10.13 3.83 -3.43
CA PHE A 50 -10.31 5.04 -4.22
C PHE A 50 -9.03 5.87 -4.32
N ALA A 51 -8.21 5.96 -3.27
CA ALA A 51 -6.90 6.61 -3.35
C ALA A 51 -5.99 5.94 -4.40
N LEU A 52 -5.95 4.61 -4.47
CA LEU A 52 -5.22 3.89 -5.52
C LEU A 52 -5.83 4.11 -6.91
N LEU A 53 -7.16 4.11 -7.01
CA LEU A 53 -7.91 4.29 -8.24
C LEU A 53 -7.65 5.69 -8.81
N ASP A 54 -7.79 6.74 -8.00
CA ASP A 54 -7.51 8.14 -8.33
C ASP A 54 -6.08 8.36 -8.83
N ARG A 55 -5.13 7.57 -8.31
CA ARG A 55 -3.74 7.60 -8.74
C ARG A 55 -3.54 6.99 -10.13
N ILE A 56 -4.17 5.85 -10.39
CA ILE A 56 -4.02 5.05 -11.61
C ILE A 56 -4.75 5.70 -12.80
N ASN A 57 -5.89 6.34 -12.56
CA ASN A 57 -6.78 6.86 -13.60
C ASN A 57 -6.19 7.93 -14.49
N LEU A 58 -5.09 8.56 -14.12
CA LEU A 58 -4.40 9.52 -14.97
C LEU A 58 -4.01 8.90 -16.33
N GLY A 59 -3.53 7.63 -16.32
CA GLY A 59 -3.19 6.90 -17.54
C GLY A 59 -4.41 6.57 -18.40
N ALA A 60 -5.49 6.14 -17.76
CA ALA A 60 -6.75 5.83 -18.43
C ALA A 60 -7.41 7.11 -19.02
N ALA A 61 -7.45 8.19 -18.26
CA ALA A 61 -7.97 9.50 -18.72
C ALA A 61 -7.16 10.05 -19.91
N ARG A 62 -5.81 9.89 -19.87
CA ARG A 62 -4.97 10.25 -21.01
C ARG A 62 -5.37 9.48 -22.27
N THR A 63 -5.57 8.16 -22.14
CA THR A 63 -6.00 7.29 -23.24
C THR A 63 -7.41 7.65 -23.74
N ALA A 64 -8.29 8.09 -22.85
CA ALA A 64 -9.67 8.51 -23.14
C ALA A 64 -9.80 9.91 -23.77
N GLY A 65 -8.68 10.60 -24.08
CA GLY A 65 -8.71 11.87 -24.81
C GLY A 65 -8.13 13.08 -24.07
N MET A 66 -7.76 12.95 -22.79
CA MET A 66 -7.13 14.04 -22.04
C MET A 66 -5.75 14.43 -22.62
N GLY A 67 -5.02 13.48 -23.21
CA GLY A 67 -3.70 13.72 -23.80
C GLY A 67 -3.72 14.86 -24.82
N PRO A 68 -4.46 14.72 -25.94
CA PRO A 68 -4.63 15.77 -26.93
C PRO A 68 -5.29 17.04 -26.37
N ALA A 69 -6.33 16.90 -25.52
CA ALA A 69 -7.09 18.02 -24.98
C ALA A 69 -6.23 18.99 -24.13
N LEU A 70 -5.28 18.47 -23.37
CA LEU A 70 -4.38 19.28 -22.51
C LEU A 70 -2.96 19.39 -23.08
N HIS A 71 -2.73 18.94 -24.32
CA HIS A 71 -1.40 18.92 -24.96
C HIS A 71 -0.33 18.23 -24.12
N LEU A 72 -0.66 17.09 -23.50
CA LEU A 72 0.24 16.33 -22.65
C LEU A 72 1.30 15.54 -23.45
N GLU A 73 1.12 15.44 -24.76
CA GLU A 73 2.03 14.77 -25.69
C GLU A 73 3.28 15.63 -26.00
N VAL A 74 3.25 16.92 -25.63
CA VAL A 74 4.35 17.84 -25.89
C VAL A 74 5.44 17.70 -24.83
N GLY A 75 6.61 17.21 -25.24
CA GLY A 75 7.79 17.09 -24.37
C GLY A 75 7.56 16.20 -23.15
N ALA A 76 7.90 16.69 -21.96
CA ALA A 76 7.81 15.93 -20.71
C ALA A 76 6.57 16.25 -19.86
N ARG A 77 5.53 16.90 -20.42
CA ARG A 77 4.38 17.39 -19.65
C ARG A 77 3.66 16.30 -18.87
N PHE A 78 3.42 15.14 -19.49
CA PHE A 78 2.77 14.01 -18.81
C PHE A 78 3.64 13.46 -17.68
N SER A 79 4.94 13.31 -17.91
CA SER A 79 5.88 12.87 -16.86
C SER A 79 5.94 13.86 -15.70
N ILE A 80 5.91 15.18 -15.97
CA ILE A 80 5.85 16.21 -14.91
C ILE A 80 4.56 16.08 -14.09
N CYS A 81 3.40 15.92 -14.73
CA CYS A 81 2.12 15.72 -14.03
C CYS A 81 2.09 14.47 -13.17
N THR A 82 2.82 13.41 -13.55
CA THR A 82 2.92 12.17 -12.78
C THR A 82 3.93 12.28 -11.63
N VAL A 83 5.11 12.84 -11.88
CA VAL A 83 6.19 12.98 -10.89
C VAL A 83 5.83 13.92 -9.76
N ILE A 84 5.19 15.05 -10.08
CA ILE A 84 4.91 16.12 -9.10
C ILE A 84 4.03 15.63 -7.95
N TYR A 85 3.23 14.60 -8.15
CA TYR A 85 2.45 13.94 -7.11
C TYR A 85 3.33 13.30 -6.04
N PHE A 86 4.41 12.60 -6.45
CA PHE A 86 5.25 11.84 -5.53
C PHE A 86 6.12 12.71 -4.63
N ILE A 87 6.49 13.93 -5.06
CA ILE A 87 7.36 14.82 -4.29
C ILE A 87 6.73 15.16 -2.93
N PRO A 88 5.56 15.82 -2.84
CA PRO A 88 4.92 16.08 -1.57
C PRO A 88 4.47 14.79 -0.87
N TYR A 89 4.07 13.76 -1.61
CA TYR A 89 3.71 12.46 -1.07
C TYR A 89 4.82 11.86 -0.20
N ILE A 90 6.07 11.88 -0.66
CA ILE A 90 7.23 11.35 0.09
C ILE A 90 7.57 12.26 1.27
N ILE A 91 7.64 13.58 1.05
CA ILE A 91 8.10 14.54 2.06
C ILE A 91 7.12 14.62 3.24
N LEU A 92 5.81 14.59 2.97
CA LEU A 92 4.78 14.81 3.99
C LEU A 92 4.34 13.55 4.73
N GLN A 93 4.83 12.35 4.39
CA GLN A 93 4.49 11.12 5.11
C GLN A 93 4.86 11.17 6.59
N ILE A 94 6.07 11.63 6.92
CA ILE A 94 6.55 11.70 8.31
C ILE A 94 5.84 12.81 9.08
N PRO A 95 5.78 14.07 8.60
CA PRO A 95 5.01 15.12 9.26
C PRO A 95 3.54 14.76 9.51
N GLY A 96 2.89 14.11 8.55
CA GLY A 96 1.50 13.72 8.66
C GLY A 96 1.23 12.71 9.78
N ASN A 97 2.15 11.76 10.01
CA ASN A 97 2.06 10.84 11.14
C ASN A 97 2.20 11.52 12.51
N LEU A 98 2.86 12.66 12.58
CA LEU A 98 2.92 13.46 13.81
C LEU A 98 1.61 14.22 14.04
N ILE A 99 1.00 14.70 12.96
CA ILE A 99 -0.26 15.45 13.01
C ILE A 99 -1.43 14.55 13.44
N ILE A 100 -1.53 13.33 12.90
CA ILE A 100 -2.62 12.39 13.24
C ILE A 100 -2.68 12.08 14.74
N ARG A 101 -1.54 12.03 15.41
CA ARG A 101 -1.47 11.82 16.88
C ARG A 101 -2.06 12.96 17.68
N LYS A 102 -1.99 14.19 17.17
CA LYS A 102 -2.48 15.40 17.87
C LYS A 102 -3.95 15.67 17.62
N PHE A 103 -4.42 15.47 16.38
CA PHE A 103 -5.78 15.82 15.96
C PHE A 103 -6.78 14.65 16.05
N GLY A 104 -6.29 13.42 16.29
CA GLY A 104 -7.08 12.20 16.24
C GLY A 104 -7.17 11.64 14.82
N ALA A 105 -7.29 10.31 14.73
CA ALA A 105 -7.27 9.61 13.45
C ALA A 105 -8.51 9.93 12.60
N ARG A 106 -9.69 9.90 13.22
CA ARG A 106 -10.98 10.16 12.57
C ARG A 106 -11.02 11.49 11.83
N ARG A 107 -10.73 12.59 12.55
CA ARG A 107 -10.80 13.95 12.00
C ARG A 107 -9.74 14.18 10.94
N TYR A 108 -8.53 13.70 11.18
CA TYR A 108 -7.41 13.89 10.28
C TYR A 108 -7.57 13.12 8.97
N LEU A 109 -7.93 11.83 9.03
CA LEU A 109 -8.12 11.02 7.83
C LEU A 109 -9.31 11.50 7.00
N ALA A 110 -10.41 11.90 7.64
CA ALA A 110 -11.56 12.49 6.94
C ALA A 110 -11.21 13.83 6.28
N PHE A 111 -10.42 14.69 6.92
CA PHE A 111 -9.90 15.92 6.33
C PHE A 111 -9.03 15.65 5.10
N CYS A 112 -8.09 14.72 5.21
CA CYS A 112 -7.27 14.31 4.08
C CYS A 112 -8.13 13.78 2.93
N ALA A 113 -9.09 12.89 3.21
CA ALA A 113 -9.98 12.32 2.21
C ALA A 113 -10.86 13.38 1.53
N THR A 114 -11.36 14.36 2.28
CA THR A 114 -12.12 15.49 1.73
C THR A 114 -11.25 16.36 0.83
N GLY A 115 -10.01 16.65 1.27
CA GLY A 115 -9.06 17.45 0.50
C GLY A 115 -8.74 16.80 -0.84
N TRP A 116 -8.33 15.50 -0.85
CA TRP A 116 -8.02 14.87 -2.11
C TRP A 116 -9.25 14.64 -2.99
N GLY A 117 -10.42 14.30 -2.42
CA GLY A 117 -11.67 14.17 -3.19
C GLY A 117 -12.08 15.46 -3.88
N ALA A 118 -11.93 16.61 -3.20
CA ALA A 118 -12.17 17.94 -3.80
C ALA A 118 -11.18 18.24 -4.93
N VAL A 119 -9.89 17.92 -4.74
CA VAL A 119 -8.88 18.09 -5.79
C VAL A 119 -9.15 17.17 -6.98
N GLN A 120 -9.52 15.91 -6.73
CA GLN A 120 -9.86 14.94 -7.77
C GLN A 120 -11.07 15.43 -8.58
N LEU A 121 -12.13 15.89 -7.93
CA LEU A 121 -13.28 16.50 -8.58
C LEU A 121 -12.85 17.72 -9.44
N GLY A 122 -11.99 18.57 -8.90
CA GLY A 122 -11.44 19.74 -9.59
C GLY A 122 -10.66 19.40 -10.85
N MET A 123 -9.96 18.24 -10.87
CA MET A 123 -9.25 17.78 -12.08
C MET A 123 -10.18 17.56 -13.29
N GLY A 124 -11.46 17.26 -13.06
CA GLY A 124 -12.45 17.16 -14.15
C GLY A 124 -12.74 18.47 -14.90
N PHE A 125 -12.37 19.61 -14.35
CA PHE A 125 -12.63 20.93 -14.90
C PHE A 125 -11.38 21.68 -15.37
N VAL A 126 -10.21 21.04 -15.35
CA VAL A 126 -8.97 21.68 -15.78
C VAL A 126 -8.93 21.90 -17.29
N THR A 127 -8.43 23.05 -17.70
CA THR A 127 -8.34 23.46 -19.11
C THR A 127 -6.91 23.46 -19.65
N THR A 128 -5.91 23.37 -18.76
CA THR A 128 -4.50 23.39 -19.13
C THR A 128 -3.71 22.35 -18.34
N TRP A 129 -2.60 21.90 -18.90
CA TRP A 129 -1.70 20.97 -18.21
C TRP A 129 -1.11 21.55 -16.91
N GLY A 130 -0.97 22.88 -16.80
CA GLY A 130 -0.49 23.54 -15.59
C GLY A 130 -1.44 23.39 -14.41
N TYR A 131 -2.75 23.56 -14.63
CA TYR A 131 -3.76 23.31 -13.57
C TYR A 131 -3.82 21.83 -13.19
N LEU A 132 -3.68 20.92 -14.17
CA LEU A 132 -3.58 19.49 -13.89
C LEU A 132 -2.37 19.19 -12.98
N THR A 133 -1.21 19.80 -13.27
CA THR A 133 0.01 19.65 -12.47
C THR A 133 -0.20 20.14 -11.04
N LEU A 134 -0.86 21.31 -10.86
CA LEU A 134 -1.18 21.84 -9.54
C LEU A 134 -2.11 20.89 -8.76
N CYS A 135 -3.16 20.40 -9.41
CA CYS A 135 -4.06 19.42 -8.78
C CYS A 135 -3.32 18.13 -8.37
N ARG A 136 -2.42 17.63 -9.23
CA ARG A 136 -1.60 16.43 -8.90
C ARG A 136 -0.67 16.67 -7.73
N MET A 137 -0.09 17.86 -7.61
CA MET A 137 0.73 18.23 -6.44
C MET A 137 -0.12 18.26 -5.16
N LEU A 138 -1.29 18.89 -5.20
CA LEU A 138 -2.20 18.94 -4.05
C LEU A 138 -2.73 17.55 -3.66
N LEU A 139 -3.00 16.69 -4.64
CA LEU A 139 -3.38 15.30 -4.40
C LEU A 139 -2.30 14.58 -3.59
N GLY A 140 -1.02 14.74 -3.98
CA GLY A 140 0.12 14.20 -3.24
C GLY A 140 0.21 14.71 -1.80
N VAL A 141 -0.12 15.99 -1.57
CA VAL A 141 -0.16 16.58 -0.22
C VAL A 141 -1.20 15.89 0.67
N PHE A 142 -2.43 15.74 0.18
CA PHE A 142 -3.53 15.17 0.98
C PHE A 142 -3.42 13.65 1.15
N GLU A 143 -2.93 12.93 0.16
CA GLU A 143 -2.77 11.47 0.24
C GLU A 143 -1.55 11.03 1.06
N ALA A 144 -0.52 11.87 1.23
CA ALA A 144 0.77 11.49 1.82
C ALA A 144 0.66 10.76 3.15
N SER A 145 -0.23 11.23 4.01
CA SER A 145 -0.37 10.73 5.38
C SER A 145 -1.44 9.67 5.54
N PHE A 146 -2.18 9.37 4.47
CA PHE A 146 -3.35 8.52 4.56
C PHE A 146 -2.98 7.06 4.82
N PHE A 147 -2.09 6.47 4.02
CA PHE A 147 -1.65 5.08 4.22
C PHE A 147 -0.93 4.88 5.57
N PRO A 148 0.07 5.70 5.94
CA PRO A 148 0.68 5.59 7.26
C PRO A 148 -0.31 5.79 8.40
N GLY A 149 -1.30 6.66 8.24
CA GLY A 149 -2.37 6.89 9.20
C GLY A 149 -3.27 5.66 9.39
N ILE A 150 -3.59 4.96 8.31
CA ILE A 150 -4.32 3.69 8.36
C ILE A 150 -3.53 2.62 9.10
N VAL A 151 -2.25 2.46 8.78
CA VAL A 151 -1.38 1.50 9.47
C VAL A 151 -1.33 1.82 10.96
N TYR A 152 -1.27 3.09 11.31
CA TYR A 152 -1.24 3.54 12.71
C TYR A 152 -2.54 3.24 13.45
N ILE A 153 -3.71 3.57 12.86
CA ILE A 153 -5.01 3.26 13.49
C ILE A 153 -5.22 1.75 13.62
N ILE A 154 -4.95 0.95 12.59
CA ILE A 154 -5.05 -0.50 12.68
C ILE A 154 -4.11 -1.03 13.78
N SER A 155 -2.88 -0.52 13.85
CA SER A 155 -1.95 -0.95 14.89
C SER A 155 -2.38 -0.57 16.31
N SER A 156 -3.20 0.44 16.52
CA SER A 156 -3.71 0.82 17.85
C SER A 156 -4.85 -0.06 18.36
N TRP A 157 -5.57 -0.74 17.45
CA TRP A 157 -6.74 -1.57 17.80
C TRP A 157 -6.45 -3.07 17.89
N TYR A 158 -5.34 -3.54 17.31
CA TYR A 158 -5.07 -4.96 17.13
C TYR A 158 -3.71 -5.38 17.65
N THR A 159 -3.58 -6.66 18.01
CA THR A 159 -2.30 -7.30 18.35
C THR A 159 -1.41 -7.44 17.12
N ARG A 160 -0.10 -7.63 17.29
CA ARG A 160 0.89 -7.67 16.20
C ARG A 160 0.54 -8.65 15.08
N TYR A 161 0.12 -9.86 15.43
CA TYR A 161 -0.26 -10.88 14.45
C TYR A 161 -1.57 -10.55 13.72
N GLU A 162 -2.49 -9.89 14.41
CA GLU A 162 -3.76 -9.46 13.85
C GLU A 162 -3.62 -8.29 12.91
N VAL A 163 -2.77 -7.32 13.24
CA VAL A 163 -2.43 -6.18 12.38
C VAL A 163 -1.98 -6.65 11.01
N GLN A 164 -1.07 -7.63 10.95
CA GLN A 164 -0.53 -8.12 9.68
C GLN A 164 -1.62 -8.73 8.78
N LYS A 165 -2.51 -9.56 9.35
CA LYS A 165 -3.63 -10.18 8.61
C LYS A 165 -4.59 -9.13 8.04
N ARG A 166 -4.92 -8.11 8.83
CA ARG A 166 -5.86 -7.05 8.44
C ARG A 166 -5.27 -6.10 7.41
N LEU A 167 -3.99 -5.76 7.53
CA LEU A 167 -3.27 -4.98 6.50
C LEU A 167 -3.17 -5.76 5.18
N ALA A 168 -2.94 -7.06 5.21
CA ALA A 168 -2.93 -7.89 4.01
C ALA A 168 -4.32 -7.92 3.34
N PHE A 169 -5.40 -8.15 4.12
CA PHE A 169 -6.76 -8.13 3.62
C PHE A 169 -7.16 -6.79 3.01
N PHE A 170 -6.88 -5.71 3.72
CA PHE A 170 -7.07 -4.34 3.28
C PHE A 170 -6.36 -4.05 1.95
N TYR A 171 -5.08 -4.42 1.84
CA TYR A 171 -4.30 -4.21 0.62
C TYR A 171 -4.83 -5.03 -0.56
N LEU A 172 -5.16 -6.31 -0.33
CA LEU A 172 -5.70 -7.19 -1.36
C LEU A 172 -7.05 -6.70 -1.89
N LEU A 173 -7.94 -6.23 -1.00
CA LEU A 173 -9.22 -5.66 -1.39
C LEU A 173 -9.01 -4.40 -2.23
N SER A 174 -8.09 -3.55 -1.83
CA SER A 174 -7.76 -2.32 -2.56
C SER A 174 -7.15 -2.60 -3.93
N LEU A 175 -6.27 -3.60 -4.04
CA LEU A 175 -5.71 -4.05 -5.31
C LEU A 175 -6.80 -4.58 -6.27
N THR A 176 -7.76 -5.33 -5.73
CA THR A 176 -8.89 -5.87 -6.51
C THR A 176 -9.75 -4.73 -7.08
N ILE A 177 -10.16 -3.78 -6.24
CA ILE A 177 -11.00 -2.65 -6.66
C ILE A 177 -10.23 -1.80 -7.69
N SER A 178 -8.96 -1.52 -7.44
CA SER A 178 -8.11 -0.75 -8.37
C SER A 178 -7.94 -1.44 -9.73
N GLY A 179 -7.98 -2.77 -9.77
CA GLY A 179 -7.94 -3.54 -11.02
C GLY A 179 -9.10 -3.23 -11.97
N PHE A 180 -10.25 -2.77 -11.45
CA PHE A 180 -11.40 -2.35 -12.26
C PHE A 180 -11.33 -0.90 -12.75
N SER A 181 -10.31 -0.14 -12.36
CA SER A 181 -10.16 1.29 -12.66
C SER A 181 -10.33 1.59 -14.16
N SER A 182 -9.69 0.82 -15.02
CA SER A 182 -9.76 1.04 -16.49
C SER A 182 -11.14 0.75 -17.08
N ILE A 183 -11.88 -0.23 -16.54
CA ILE A 183 -13.28 -0.50 -16.95
C ILE A 183 -14.19 0.65 -16.51
N LEU A 184 -14.01 1.13 -15.28
CA LEU A 184 -14.75 2.30 -14.77
C LEU A 184 -14.44 3.54 -15.59
N ALA A 185 -13.18 3.79 -15.89
CA ALA A 185 -12.76 4.90 -16.74
C ALA A 185 -13.40 4.81 -18.15
N TYR A 186 -13.46 3.61 -18.72
CA TYR A 186 -14.18 3.40 -19.99
C TYR A 186 -15.68 3.72 -19.85
N ALA A 187 -16.35 3.16 -18.83
CA ALA A 187 -17.78 3.40 -18.60
C ALA A 187 -18.10 4.91 -18.42
N PHE A 188 -17.27 5.63 -17.70
CA PHE A 188 -17.42 7.05 -17.48
C PHE A 188 -17.12 7.86 -18.77
N SER A 189 -16.16 7.44 -19.57
CA SER A 189 -15.84 8.07 -20.85
C SER A 189 -16.99 8.00 -21.88
N LEU A 190 -17.93 7.05 -21.74
CA LEU A 190 -19.15 6.99 -22.58
C LEU A 190 -20.10 8.16 -22.35
N LEU A 191 -19.89 8.96 -21.30
CA LEU A 191 -20.63 10.20 -21.06
C LEU A 191 -20.11 11.38 -21.87
N ASP A 192 -19.18 11.13 -22.81
CA ASP A 192 -18.60 12.17 -23.67
C ASP A 192 -19.66 13.03 -24.31
N GLY A 193 -19.45 14.36 -24.32
CA GLY A 193 -20.39 15.35 -24.88
C GLY A 193 -21.61 15.64 -24.00
N LYS A 194 -21.94 14.88 -22.98
CA LYS A 194 -23.03 15.20 -22.07
C LYS A 194 -22.69 16.46 -21.26
N ARG A 195 -23.62 17.45 -21.30
CA ARG A 195 -23.47 18.80 -20.70
C ARG A 195 -22.22 19.54 -21.20
N ASN A 196 -21.78 19.29 -22.41
CA ASN A 196 -20.57 19.86 -23.02
C ASN A 196 -19.29 19.56 -22.24
N ILE A 197 -19.26 18.43 -21.50
CA ILE A 197 -18.10 17.96 -20.75
C ILE A 197 -17.46 16.81 -21.52
N ALA A 198 -16.13 16.83 -21.64
CA ALA A 198 -15.36 15.79 -22.30
C ALA A 198 -15.41 14.46 -21.52
N GLY A 199 -15.38 13.33 -22.23
CA GLY A 199 -15.48 12.00 -21.64
C GLY A 199 -14.43 11.71 -20.56
N TRP A 200 -13.19 12.14 -20.77
CA TRP A 200 -12.12 12.01 -19.77
C TRP A 200 -12.38 12.81 -18.48
N SER A 201 -13.05 13.95 -18.57
CA SER A 201 -13.41 14.78 -17.42
C SER A 201 -14.40 14.08 -16.49
N TRP A 202 -15.32 13.29 -17.04
CA TRP A 202 -16.29 12.52 -16.26
C TRP A 202 -15.63 11.49 -15.34
N ILE A 203 -14.47 10.96 -15.73
CA ILE A 203 -13.70 10.05 -14.91
C ILE A 203 -13.38 10.72 -13.56
N PHE A 204 -12.77 11.90 -13.60
CA PHE A 204 -12.38 12.65 -12.41
C PHE A 204 -13.57 13.19 -11.61
N ILE A 205 -14.63 13.66 -12.30
CA ILE A 205 -15.83 14.20 -11.67
C ILE A 205 -16.55 13.11 -10.85
N ILE A 206 -16.78 11.94 -11.44
CA ILE A 206 -17.52 10.87 -10.76
C ILE A 206 -16.68 10.30 -9.61
N GLU A 207 -15.41 9.98 -9.84
CA GLU A 207 -14.54 9.43 -8.80
C GLU A 207 -14.32 10.42 -7.67
N GLY A 208 -14.02 11.68 -7.97
CA GLY A 208 -13.89 12.72 -6.95
C GLY A 208 -15.17 12.90 -6.14
N SER A 209 -16.35 12.84 -6.79
CA SER A 209 -17.65 12.90 -6.09
C SER A 209 -17.87 11.71 -5.15
N VAL A 210 -17.53 10.49 -5.60
CA VAL A 210 -17.62 9.28 -4.76
C VAL A 210 -16.62 9.36 -3.60
N THR A 211 -15.41 9.82 -3.84
CA THR A 211 -14.39 10.03 -2.80
C THR A 211 -14.86 11.03 -1.74
N LEU A 212 -15.45 12.17 -2.16
CA LEU A 212 -16.05 13.14 -1.24
C LEU A 212 -17.19 12.53 -0.41
N PHE A 213 -18.05 11.76 -1.05
CA PHE A 213 -19.13 11.06 -0.35
C PHE A 213 -18.59 10.08 0.69
N LEU A 214 -17.58 9.27 0.32
CA LEU A 214 -16.91 8.36 1.25
C LEU A 214 -16.17 9.11 2.37
N ALA A 215 -15.59 10.27 2.08
CA ALA A 215 -14.94 11.11 3.09
C ALA A 215 -15.92 11.60 4.14
N VAL A 216 -17.12 12.03 3.72
CA VAL A 216 -18.21 12.42 4.64
C VAL A 216 -18.65 11.21 5.49
N ILE A 217 -18.87 10.05 4.86
CA ILE A 217 -19.22 8.82 5.56
C ILE A 217 -18.12 8.45 6.57
N SER A 218 -16.86 8.54 6.18
CA SER A 218 -15.72 8.19 7.05
C SER A 218 -15.66 9.08 8.29
N PHE A 219 -16.02 10.33 8.18
CA PHE A 219 -16.10 11.24 9.35
C PHE A 219 -17.08 10.75 10.42
N PHE A 220 -18.15 10.05 10.04
CA PHE A 220 -19.13 9.52 10.98
C PHE A 220 -18.83 8.09 11.42
N LEU A 221 -18.35 7.24 10.51
CA LEU A 221 -18.17 5.80 10.76
C LEU A 221 -16.78 5.42 11.29
N LEU A 222 -15.73 6.13 10.89
CA LEU A 222 -14.38 5.77 11.30
C LEU A 222 -14.21 6.03 12.81
N PRO A 223 -13.86 5.00 13.60
CA PRO A 223 -13.57 5.21 15.00
C PRO A 223 -12.24 5.95 15.18
N ASP A 224 -12.12 6.65 16.28
CA ASP A 224 -10.85 7.22 16.72
C ASP A 224 -10.00 6.15 17.45
N PHE A 225 -8.99 6.53 18.18
CA PHE A 225 -8.19 5.60 18.97
C PHE A 225 -9.03 4.87 20.02
N PRO A 226 -8.62 3.66 20.47
CA PRO A 226 -9.40 2.85 21.39
C PRO A 226 -9.87 3.58 22.66
N GLU A 227 -9.04 4.50 23.17
CA GLU A 227 -9.39 5.30 24.37
C GLU A 227 -10.55 6.28 24.15
N LEU A 228 -10.74 6.70 22.88
CA LEU A 228 -11.72 7.71 22.48
C LEU A 228 -12.92 7.12 21.72
N ASN A 229 -13.08 5.80 21.74
CA ASN A 229 -14.14 5.14 21.00
C ASN A 229 -15.52 5.40 21.62
N THR A 230 -16.58 5.33 20.77
CA THR A 230 -17.96 5.57 21.17
C THR A 230 -18.90 4.40 20.87
N PHE A 231 -18.40 3.32 20.26
CA PHE A 231 -19.21 2.19 19.77
C PHE A 231 -19.06 0.91 20.60
N LEU A 232 -18.01 0.82 21.44
CA LEU A 232 -17.79 -0.28 22.36
C LEU A 232 -18.31 0.06 23.75
N THR A 233 -18.69 -0.97 24.51
CA THR A 233 -18.95 -0.82 25.93
C THR A 233 -17.64 -0.57 26.70
N PRO A 234 -17.71 0.03 27.92
CA PRO A 234 -16.50 0.24 28.73
C PRO A 234 -15.68 -1.04 28.96
N ASP A 235 -16.36 -2.18 29.19
CA ASP A 235 -15.71 -3.47 29.40
C ASP A 235 -14.99 -3.97 28.14
N GLN A 236 -15.62 -3.81 26.97
CA GLN A 236 -15.03 -4.13 25.68
C GLN A 236 -13.82 -3.25 25.37
N THR A 237 -13.91 -1.96 25.69
CA THR A 237 -12.80 -1.01 25.53
C THR A 237 -11.62 -1.40 26.40
N GLN A 238 -11.86 -1.69 27.68
CA GLN A 238 -10.82 -2.11 28.60
C GLN A 238 -10.17 -3.44 28.16
N PHE A 239 -10.98 -4.37 27.66
CA PHE A 239 -10.49 -5.63 27.09
C PHE A 239 -9.55 -5.38 25.89
N VAL A 240 -9.92 -4.55 24.93
CA VAL A 240 -9.08 -4.24 23.76
C VAL A 240 -7.78 -3.57 24.19
N LEU A 241 -7.84 -2.56 25.05
CA LEU A 241 -6.66 -1.84 25.55
C LEU A 241 -5.69 -2.79 26.25
N ARG A 242 -6.20 -3.60 27.20
CA ARG A 242 -5.41 -4.58 27.93
C ARG A 242 -4.75 -5.61 27.01
N ARG A 243 -5.50 -6.14 26.04
CA ARG A 243 -5.01 -7.12 25.07
C ARG A 243 -3.88 -6.58 24.20
N VAL A 244 -4.03 -5.32 23.73
CA VAL A 244 -2.99 -4.65 22.94
C VAL A 244 -1.76 -4.35 23.79
N GLU A 245 -1.94 -3.96 25.05
CA GLU A 245 -0.85 -3.67 25.98
C GLU A 245 -0.07 -4.94 26.36
N GLU A 246 -0.76 -6.03 26.68
CA GLU A 246 -0.15 -7.33 27.00
C GLU A 246 0.64 -7.92 25.82
N ASP A 247 0.14 -7.77 24.58
CA ASP A 247 0.84 -8.27 23.37
C ASP A 247 2.06 -7.44 23.02
N ARG A 248 2.00 -6.14 23.28
CA ARG A 248 3.10 -5.24 22.89
C ARG A 248 4.32 -5.38 23.75
N GLY A 249 4.21 -5.71 25.05
CA GLY A 249 5.33 -5.90 25.99
C GLY A 249 6.40 -4.79 26.00
N ASP A 250 6.27 -3.86 25.05
CA ASP A 250 7.11 -2.71 24.76
C ASP A 250 6.31 -1.43 25.03
N SER A 251 5.50 -1.39 26.09
CA SER A 251 4.60 -0.27 26.40
C SER A 251 5.33 1.04 26.73
N VAL A 252 6.65 1.02 26.78
CA VAL A 252 7.45 2.24 26.73
C VAL A 252 7.82 2.49 25.27
N PRO A 253 7.16 3.43 24.56
CA PRO A 253 7.57 3.81 23.21
C PRO A 253 9.00 4.31 23.32
N ASP A 254 9.93 3.59 22.70
CA ASP A 254 11.31 4.03 22.64
C ASP A 254 11.32 5.40 21.93
N GLN A 255 11.73 6.44 22.67
CA GLN A 255 11.68 7.81 22.16
C GLN A 255 12.58 7.94 20.94
N LEU A 256 11.98 8.32 19.79
CA LEU A 256 12.69 8.62 18.56
C LEU A 256 13.53 9.90 18.76
N THR A 257 14.80 9.72 19.09
CA THR A 257 15.78 10.80 19.13
C THR A 257 16.51 10.89 17.80
N VAL A 258 16.87 12.07 17.34
CA VAL A 258 17.64 12.28 16.10
C VAL A 258 18.89 11.40 16.05
N ARG A 259 19.58 11.25 17.19
CA ARG A 259 20.76 10.36 17.31
C ARG A 259 20.43 8.89 17.00
N LYS A 260 19.30 8.37 17.48
CA LYS A 260 18.84 6.99 17.17
C LYS A 260 18.46 6.85 15.70
N VAL A 261 17.80 7.85 15.14
CA VAL A 261 17.46 7.86 13.70
C VAL A 261 18.72 7.75 12.86
N LEU A 262 19.72 8.60 13.12
CA LEU A 262 21.00 8.57 12.40
C LEU A 262 21.75 7.25 12.59
N HIS A 263 21.72 6.67 13.82
CA HIS A 263 22.32 5.37 14.09
C HIS A 263 21.65 4.26 13.27
N HIS A 264 20.33 4.19 13.23
CA HIS A 264 19.61 3.19 12.46
C HIS A 264 19.75 3.38 10.94
N LEU A 265 19.85 4.63 10.45
CA LEU A 265 20.15 4.92 9.04
C LEU A 265 21.56 4.47 8.64
N GLY A 266 22.47 4.19 9.58
CA GLY A 266 23.75 3.54 9.32
C GLY A 266 23.64 2.05 8.98
N ASP A 267 22.49 1.42 9.24
CA ASP A 267 22.26 0.02 8.91
C ASP A 267 21.90 -0.16 7.43
N TRP A 268 22.80 -0.78 6.67
CA TRP A 268 22.62 -1.00 5.24
C TRP A 268 21.41 -1.88 4.90
N THR A 269 20.96 -2.73 5.82
CA THR A 269 19.81 -3.62 5.60
C THR A 269 18.52 -2.83 5.41
N LEU A 270 18.34 -1.70 6.10
CA LEU A 270 17.18 -0.83 5.95
C LEU A 270 17.13 -0.20 4.54
N TRP A 271 18.28 0.21 4.02
CA TRP A 271 18.39 0.72 2.64
C TRP A 271 18.14 -0.38 1.62
N ALA A 272 18.64 -1.60 1.88
CA ALA A 272 18.37 -2.74 1.02
C ALA A 272 16.87 -3.02 0.90
N TYR A 273 16.11 -3.01 2.01
CA TYR A 273 14.65 -3.16 1.97
C TYR A 273 13.96 -2.03 1.20
N GLY A 274 14.39 -0.79 1.40
CA GLY A 274 13.89 0.36 0.65
C GLY A 274 14.12 0.18 -0.86
N ILE A 275 15.34 -0.15 -1.27
CA ILE A 275 15.68 -0.33 -2.69
C ILE A 275 14.95 -1.55 -3.28
N MET A 276 14.83 -2.67 -2.56
CA MET A 276 14.03 -3.81 -3.01
C MET A 276 12.56 -3.40 -3.26
N PHE A 277 11.99 -2.62 -2.37
CA PHE A 277 10.61 -2.14 -2.50
C PHE A 277 10.45 -1.19 -3.68
N MET A 278 11.42 -0.29 -3.91
CA MET A 278 11.49 0.55 -5.10
C MET A 278 11.51 -0.30 -6.37
N CYS A 279 12.32 -1.35 -6.41
CA CYS A 279 12.43 -2.25 -7.56
C CYS A 279 11.12 -2.98 -7.88
N CYS A 280 10.28 -3.27 -6.87
CA CYS A 280 8.97 -3.89 -7.07
C CYS A 280 7.89 -2.88 -7.45
N THR A 281 7.91 -1.70 -6.84
CA THR A 281 6.91 -0.67 -7.11
C THR A 281 7.11 0.01 -8.46
N LEU A 282 8.33 0.05 -8.99
CA LEU A 282 8.63 0.62 -10.30
C LEU A 282 7.79 -0.04 -11.43
N PRO A 283 7.82 -1.37 -11.67
CA PRO A 283 6.98 -1.99 -12.69
C PRO A 283 5.49 -1.90 -12.38
N ALA A 284 5.09 -1.92 -11.10
CA ALA A 284 3.70 -1.76 -10.71
C ALA A 284 3.16 -0.37 -11.10
N TYR A 285 3.91 0.70 -10.84
CA TYR A 285 3.55 2.05 -11.27
C TYR A 285 3.67 2.24 -12.79
N ALA A 286 4.67 1.62 -13.44
CA ALA A 286 4.77 1.65 -14.88
C ALA A 286 3.52 1.06 -15.54
N LEU A 287 3.05 -0.10 -15.07
CA LEU A 287 1.80 -0.69 -15.54
C LEU A 287 0.61 0.22 -15.20
N ALA A 288 0.51 0.69 -13.96
CA ALA A 288 -0.60 1.52 -13.53
C ALA A 288 -0.82 2.77 -14.41
N TYR A 289 0.25 3.45 -14.81
CA TYR A 289 0.15 4.68 -15.63
C TYR A 289 0.18 4.43 -17.14
N PHE A 290 0.85 3.37 -17.59
CA PHE A 290 1.16 3.22 -19.01
C PHE A 290 0.53 1.99 -19.67
N ILE A 291 -0.14 1.09 -18.94
CA ILE A 291 -0.70 -0.13 -19.52
C ILE A 291 -1.65 0.15 -20.69
N SER A 292 -2.60 1.08 -20.54
CA SER A 292 -3.55 1.45 -21.61
C SER A 292 -2.84 2.11 -22.79
N ILE A 293 -1.80 2.87 -22.54
CA ILE A 293 -0.99 3.55 -23.55
C ILE A 293 -0.12 2.53 -24.31
N ILE A 294 0.49 1.56 -23.59
CA ILE A 294 1.26 0.46 -24.18
C ILE A 294 0.35 -0.38 -25.07
N LEU A 295 -0.85 -0.73 -24.61
CA LEU A 295 -1.82 -1.51 -25.37
C LEU A 295 -2.25 -0.77 -26.65
N LYS A 296 -2.44 0.53 -26.58
CA LYS A 296 -2.67 1.38 -27.76
C LYS A 296 -1.51 1.35 -28.75
N GLY A 297 -0.28 1.36 -28.24
CA GLY A 297 0.95 1.19 -29.04
C GLY A 297 1.08 -0.18 -29.71
N LEU A 298 0.39 -1.22 -29.19
CA LEU A 298 0.29 -2.53 -29.85
C LEU A 298 -0.73 -2.57 -30.99
N GLY A 299 -1.40 -1.44 -31.29
CA GLY A 299 -2.37 -1.32 -32.38
C GLY A 299 -3.83 -1.56 -32.00
N TRP A 300 -4.15 -1.67 -30.71
CA TRP A 300 -5.55 -1.76 -30.26
C TRP A 300 -6.20 -0.40 -30.14
N GLY A 301 -7.50 -0.33 -30.48
CA GLY A 301 -8.29 0.89 -30.32
C GLY A 301 -8.43 1.31 -28.85
N THR A 302 -8.81 2.56 -28.60
CA THR A 302 -8.93 3.14 -27.25
C THR A 302 -9.81 2.30 -26.33
N THR A 303 -11.00 1.91 -26.78
CA THR A 303 -11.94 1.06 -26.02
C THR A 303 -11.30 -0.28 -25.63
N THR A 304 -10.72 -0.99 -26.62
CA THR A 304 -10.09 -2.28 -26.40
C THR A 304 -8.89 -2.16 -25.46
N ALA A 305 -8.07 -1.12 -25.60
CA ALA A 305 -6.93 -0.87 -24.72
C ALA A 305 -7.35 -0.63 -23.27
N LEU A 306 -8.42 0.13 -23.02
CA LEU A 306 -8.96 0.34 -21.67
C LEU A 306 -9.52 -0.96 -21.08
N LEU A 307 -10.29 -1.73 -21.83
CA LEU A 307 -10.86 -2.99 -21.34
C LEU A 307 -9.80 -4.06 -21.09
N LEU A 308 -8.81 -4.19 -21.97
CA LEU A 308 -7.70 -5.15 -21.85
C LEU A 308 -6.68 -4.74 -20.77
N SER A 309 -6.74 -3.54 -20.23
CA SER A 309 -5.89 -3.14 -19.11
C SER A 309 -6.27 -3.81 -17.79
N THR A 310 -7.52 -4.26 -17.63
CA THR A 310 -8.03 -4.86 -16.38
C THR A 310 -7.65 -6.35 -16.19
N PRO A 311 -7.74 -7.25 -17.18
CA PRO A 311 -7.47 -8.67 -16.98
C PRO A 311 -6.11 -9.01 -16.34
N PRO A 312 -5.00 -8.29 -16.60
CA PRO A 312 -3.72 -8.53 -15.93
C PRO A 312 -3.71 -8.38 -14.41
N TYR A 313 -4.72 -7.73 -13.82
CA TYR A 313 -4.83 -7.62 -12.36
C TYR A 313 -5.34 -8.90 -11.69
N ALA A 314 -6.05 -9.77 -12.42
CA ALA A 314 -6.53 -11.04 -11.89
C ALA A 314 -5.38 -11.99 -11.49
N PRO A 315 -4.38 -12.29 -12.34
CA PRO A 315 -3.22 -13.08 -11.91
C PRO A 315 -2.33 -12.33 -10.90
N ALA A 316 -2.31 -10.99 -10.89
CA ALA A 316 -1.63 -10.23 -9.88
C ALA A 316 -2.21 -10.47 -8.48
N PHE A 317 -3.54 -10.44 -8.35
CA PHE A 317 -4.24 -10.80 -7.12
C PHE A 317 -3.98 -12.25 -6.72
N ALA A 318 -4.18 -13.20 -7.64
CA ALA A 318 -3.96 -14.62 -7.38
C ALA A 318 -2.53 -14.92 -6.92
N SER A 319 -1.53 -14.32 -7.58
CA SER A 319 -0.12 -14.42 -7.23
C SER A 319 0.16 -13.86 -5.83
N ALA A 320 -0.35 -12.67 -5.52
CA ALA A 320 -0.14 -12.04 -4.22
C ALA A 320 -0.70 -12.90 -3.07
N VAL A 321 -1.92 -13.45 -3.23
CA VAL A 321 -2.53 -14.35 -2.24
C VAL A 321 -1.77 -15.67 -2.11
N PHE A 322 -1.45 -16.30 -3.26
CA PHE A 322 -0.77 -17.60 -3.29
C PHE A 322 0.62 -17.54 -2.64
N PHE A 323 1.45 -16.59 -3.03
CA PHE A 323 2.79 -16.46 -2.49
C PHE A 323 2.80 -15.96 -1.04
N ALA A 324 1.86 -15.12 -0.62
CA ALA A 324 1.70 -14.76 0.78
C ALA A 324 1.36 -15.98 1.64
N TRP A 325 0.37 -16.78 1.23
CA TRP A 325 0.00 -18.02 1.93
C TRP A 325 1.14 -19.03 1.99
N LEU A 326 1.82 -19.25 0.86
CA LEU A 326 2.91 -20.22 0.77
C LEU A 326 4.12 -19.79 1.61
N SER A 327 4.46 -18.50 1.59
CA SER A 327 5.52 -17.90 2.38
C SER A 327 5.25 -18.00 3.90
N ASP A 328 4.00 -17.80 4.32
CA ASP A 328 3.63 -17.94 5.73
C ASP A 328 3.67 -19.41 6.19
N LYS A 329 3.24 -20.35 5.31
CA LYS A 329 3.26 -21.79 5.61
C LYS A 329 4.67 -22.36 5.71
N THR A 330 5.57 -21.94 4.84
CA THR A 330 6.95 -22.45 4.77
C THR A 330 7.93 -21.69 5.65
N ARG A 331 7.55 -20.50 6.14
CA ARG A 331 8.40 -19.55 6.87
C ARG A 331 9.66 -19.11 6.10
N HIS A 332 9.66 -19.26 4.77
CA HIS A 332 10.69 -18.79 3.85
C HIS A 332 10.13 -17.66 3.00
N ARG A 333 10.69 -16.46 3.08
CA ARG A 333 10.21 -15.29 2.34
C ARG A 333 11.11 -14.96 1.15
N ALA A 334 12.42 -14.98 1.33
CA ALA A 334 13.37 -14.59 0.30
C ALA A 334 13.25 -15.46 -0.97
N GLY A 335 13.09 -16.78 -0.82
CA GLY A 335 12.94 -17.70 -1.96
C GLY A 335 11.73 -17.37 -2.84
N TYR A 336 10.61 -16.98 -2.23
CA TYR A 336 9.40 -16.62 -2.99
C TYR A 336 9.52 -15.25 -3.65
N ILE A 337 10.22 -14.28 -3.03
CA ILE A 337 10.53 -13.00 -3.66
C ILE A 337 11.40 -13.23 -4.91
N LEU A 338 12.39 -14.13 -4.84
CA LEU A 338 13.20 -14.50 -6.02
C LEU A 338 12.34 -15.11 -7.14
N ILE A 339 11.44 -16.03 -6.82
CA ILE A 339 10.53 -16.63 -7.81
C ILE A 339 9.64 -15.56 -8.46
N GLN A 340 9.05 -14.69 -7.67
CA GLN A 340 8.21 -13.59 -8.15
C GLN A 340 8.99 -12.62 -9.03
N GLY A 341 10.24 -12.30 -8.65
CA GLY A 341 11.15 -11.48 -9.46
C GLY A 341 11.47 -12.13 -10.80
N LEU A 342 11.70 -13.45 -10.84
CA LEU A 342 11.93 -14.20 -12.08
C LEU A 342 10.68 -14.21 -12.98
N ILE A 343 9.49 -14.36 -12.40
CA ILE A 343 8.22 -14.25 -13.15
C ILE A 343 8.09 -12.85 -13.76
N SER A 344 8.42 -11.80 -13.01
CA SER A 344 8.40 -10.42 -13.47
C SER A 344 9.39 -10.19 -14.63
N ILE A 345 10.62 -10.70 -14.52
CA ILE A 345 11.65 -10.63 -15.57
C ILE A 345 11.17 -11.33 -16.84
N THR A 346 10.62 -12.54 -16.70
CA THR A 346 10.07 -13.30 -17.85
C THR A 346 8.97 -12.49 -18.53
N GLY A 347 8.05 -11.92 -17.77
CA GLY A 347 7.02 -11.04 -18.29
C GLY A 347 7.55 -9.83 -19.03
N LEU A 348 8.58 -9.16 -18.47
CA LEU A 348 9.25 -8.03 -19.13
C LEU A 348 9.90 -8.43 -20.44
N CYS A 349 10.64 -9.55 -20.47
CA CYS A 349 11.30 -10.04 -21.69
C CYS A 349 10.28 -10.35 -22.78
N LEU A 350 9.17 -11.00 -22.44
CA LEU A 350 8.08 -11.28 -23.42
C LEU A 350 7.45 -9.99 -23.94
N THR A 351 7.22 -9.02 -23.07
CA THR A 351 6.62 -7.72 -23.45
C THR A 351 7.58 -6.89 -24.33
N ALA A 352 8.88 -6.90 -24.04
CA ALA A 352 9.86 -6.08 -24.73
C ALA A 352 10.27 -6.67 -26.10
N PHE A 353 10.53 -7.97 -26.17
CA PHE A 353 11.27 -8.57 -27.27
C PHE A 353 10.43 -9.47 -28.18
N SER A 354 9.22 -9.89 -27.78
CA SER A 354 8.39 -10.72 -28.65
C SER A 354 7.92 -9.95 -29.90
N PRO A 355 7.95 -10.59 -31.09
CA PRO A 355 7.41 -10.00 -32.31
C PRO A 355 5.88 -10.00 -32.35
N GLN A 356 5.21 -10.90 -31.61
CA GLN A 356 3.76 -11.09 -31.63
C GLN A 356 3.07 -10.30 -30.52
N ASN A 357 2.08 -9.47 -30.87
CA ASN A 357 1.34 -8.65 -29.90
C ASN A 357 0.62 -9.46 -28.82
N ASN A 358 0.10 -10.65 -29.16
CA ASN A 358 -0.54 -11.51 -28.18
C ASN A 358 0.43 -12.04 -27.12
N VAL A 359 1.67 -12.36 -27.51
CA VAL A 359 2.73 -12.79 -26.58
C VAL A 359 3.20 -11.62 -25.71
N ARG A 360 3.30 -10.43 -26.28
CA ARG A 360 3.61 -9.20 -25.54
C ARG A 360 2.53 -8.92 -24.49
N TYR A 361 1.26 -9.12 -24.85
CA TYR A 361 0.15 -8.98 -23.90
C TYR A 361 0.21 -10.03 -22.79
N ALA A 362 0.49 -11.31 -23.13
CA ALA A 362 0.71 -12.36 -22.12
C ALA A 362 1.88 -12.01 -21.18
N GLY A 363 2.92 -11.36 -21.69
CA GLY A 363 4.03 -10.83 -20.89
C GLY A 363 3.56 -9.86 -19.80
N ILE A 364 2.57 -9.01 -20.09
CA ILE A 364 2.01 -8.06 -19.11
C ILE A 364 1.32 -8.79 -17.94
N PHE A 365 0.67 -9.93 -18.19
CA PHE A 365 0.08 -10.76 -17.12
C PHE A 365 1.14 -11.28 -16.15
N LEU A 366 2.24 -11.81 -16.69
CA LEU A 366 3.34 -12.32 -15.88
C LEU A 366 4.06 -11.18 -15.14
N LEU A 367 4.29 -10.06 -15.81
CA LEU A 367 4.92 -8.89 -15.21
C LEU A 367 4.11 -8.40 -14.00
N ASN A 368 2.78 -8.25 -14.17
CA ASN A 368 1.92 -7.78 -13.09
C ASN A 368 1.81 -8.80 -11.95
N ALA A 369 1.71 -10.10 -12.27
CA ALA A 369 1.70 -11.17 -11.29
C ALA A 369 2.97 -11.21 -10.43
N GLY A 370 4.13 -11.06 -11.05
CA GLY A 370 5.42 -11.03 -10.36
C GLY A 370 5.58 -9.77 -9.48
N SER A 371 5.41 -8.59 -10.07
CA SER A 371 5.67 -7.33 -9.36
C SER A 371 4.69 -7.06 -8.22
N SER A 372 3.38 -7.25 -8.43
CA SER A 372 2.35 -7.01 -7.42
C SER A 372 2.44 -7.98 -6.23
N GLY A 373 2.84 -9.22 -6.49
CA GLY A 373 3.06 -10.22 -5.44
C GLY A 373 4.30 -9.92 -4.58
N CYS A 374 5.35 -9.31 -5.14
CA CYS A 374 6.55 -8.92 -4.41
C CYS A 374 6.29 -7.85 -3.36
N ILE A 375 5.37 -6.91 -3.60
CA ILE A 375 5.11 -5.76 -2.72
C ILE A 375 4.80 -6.19 -1.28
N PRO A 376 3.76 -7.00 -0.99
CA PRO A 376 3.50 -7.47 0.37
C PRO A 376 4.60 -8.39 0.90
N SER A 377 5.26 -9.16 0.03
CA SER A 377 6.34 -10.07 0.43
C SER A 377 7.55 -9.34 1.00
N ILE A 378 7.96 -8.21 0.39
CA ILE A 378 9.09 -7.39 0.87
C ILE A 378 8.74 -6.66 2.16
N LEU A 379 7.52 -6.12 2.28
CA LEU A 379 7.08 -5.49 3.52
C LEU A 379 7.11 -6.48 4.69
N ALA A 380 6.65 -7.71 4.46
CA ALA A 380 6.70 -8.76 5.45
C ALA A 380 8.13 -9.26 5.73
N TYR A 381 9.00 -9.34 4.72
CA TYR A 381 10.42 -9.69 4.88
C TYR A 381 11.15 -8.66 5.73
N SER A 382 10.95 -7.37 5.46
CA SER A 382 11.47 -6.28 6.29
C SER A 382 10.93 -6.33 7.72
N ALA A 383 9.60 -6.46 7.90
CA ALA A 383 8.97 -6.47 9.21
C ALA A 383 9.45 -7.62 10.13
N ASN A 384 9.76 -8.79 9.55
CA ASN A 384 10.23 -9.96 10.27
C ASN A 384 11.70 -9.86 10.71
N ASN A 385 12.50 -9.10 9.99
CA ASN A 385 13.95 -9.02 10.19
C ASN A 385 14.41 -7.74 10.90
N VAL A 386 13.47 -6.87 11.28
CA VAL A 386 13.77 -5.63 12.01
C VAL A 386 13.20 -5.72 13.43
N VAL A 387 14.09 -5.61 14.43
CA VAL A 387 13.74 -5.64 15.85
C VAL A 387 13.79 -4.24 16.44
N GLY A 388 12.92 -3.98 17.41
CA GLY A 388 12.78 -2.67 18.08
C GLY A 388 11.79 -1.72 17.41
N SER A 389 11.01 -1.00 18.22
CA SER A 389 9.92 -0.12 17.74
C SER A 389 10.44 1.05 16.91
N SER A 390 11.52 1.69 17.36
CA SER A 390 12.18 2.80 16.66
C SER A 390 12.74 2.37 15.30
N LYS A 391 13.51 1.27 15.25
CA LYS A 391 14.13 0.74 14.03
C LYS A 391 13.05 0.33 13.02
N ARG A 392 11.97 -0.30 13.48
CA ARG A 392 10.84 -0.73 12.66
C ARG A 392 10.09 0.45 12.05
N SER A 393 9.85 1.52 12.83
CA SER A 393 9.23 2.75 12.32
C SER A 393 10.08 3.40 11.21
N ILE A 394 11.39 3.48 11.40
CA ILE A 394 12.32 4.04 10.42
C ILE A 394 12.37 3.15 9.17
N SER A 395 12.47 1.84 9.33
CA SER A 395 12.45 0.88 8.22
C SER A 395 11.19 1.01 7.38
N SER A 396 10.01 1.05 8.01
CA SER A 396 8.74 1.21 7.31
C SER A 396 8.65 2.54 6.56
N ALA A 397 9.04 3.64 7.20
CA ALA A 397 9.03 4.96 6.56
C ALA A 397 9.99 5.02 5.36
N LEU A 398 11.21 4.48 5.51
CA LEU A 398 12.19 4.43 4.44
C LEU A 398 11.69 3.56 3.27
N THR A 399 11.14 2.38 3.57
CA THR A 399 10.61 1.46 2.55
C THR A 399 9.49 2.10 1.74
N VAL A 400 8.53 2.77 2.39
CA VAL A 400 7.41 3.44 1.70
C VAL A 400 7.90 4.65 0.89
N ALA A 401 8.85 5.42 1.43
CA ALA A 401 9.47 6.54 0.69
C ALA A 401 10.15 6.07 -0.60
N PHE A 402 10.93 4.97 -0.54
CA PHE A 402 11.53 4.36 -1.72
C PHE A 402 10.49 3.81 -2.71
N GLY A 403 9.34 3.36 -2.24
CA GLY A 403 8.20 3.04 -3.11
C GLY A 403 7.76 4.24 -3.95
N GLY A 404 7.69 5.43 -3.35
CA GLY A 404 7.45 6.68 -4.07
C GLY A 404 8.55 7.02 -5.09
N VAL A 405 9.82 6.78 -4.74
CA VAL A 405 10.94 6.94 -5.68
C VAL A 405 10.77 6.00 -6.89
N GLY A 406 10.31 4.76 -6.68
CA GLY A 406 9.95 3.83 -7.77
C GLY A 406 8.90 4.42 -8.72
N GLY A 407 7.88 5.10 -8.17
CA GLY A 407 6.88 5.83 -8.96
C GLY A 407 7.46 7.00 -9.75
N ILE A 408 8.39 7.77 -9.18
CA ILE A 408 9.11 8.85 -9.89
C ILE A 408 9.92 8.27 -11.05
N ILE A 409 10.69 7.22 -10.82
CA ILE A 409 11.48 6.56 -11.87
C ILE A 409 10.55 6.04 -12.97
N ALA A 410 9.47 5.32 -12.63
CA ALA A 410 8.49 4.83 -13.60
C ALA A 410 7.95 5.96 -14.49
N SER A 411 7.61 7.10 -13.89
CA SER A 411 7.05 8.25 -14.60
C SER A 411 8.06 8.98 -15.50
N THR A 412 9.36 8.83 -15.25
CA THR A 412 10.42 9.53 -16.00
C THR A 412 11.06 8.68 -17.09
N VAL A 413 11.06 7.35 -16.95
CA VAL A 413 11.72 6.46 -17.92
C VAL A 413 10.80 6.03 -19.06
N TYR A 414 9.46 6.07 -18.89
CA TYR A 414 8.51 5.80 -19.95
C TYR A 414 8.11 7.11 -20.64
N ARG A 415 8.95 7.59 -21.55
CA ARG A 415 8.79 8.90 -22.19
C ARG A 415 7.97 8.79 -23.47
N GLU A 416 7.28 9.88 -23.83
CA GLU A 416 6.47 9.96 -25.05
C GLU A 416 7.27 9.68 -26.32
N GLN A 417 8.50 10.20 -26.38
CA GLN A 417 9.39 10.01 -27.54
C GLN A 417 9.77 8.55 -27.79
N ASP A 418 9.59 7.66 -26.80
CA ASP A 418 9.91 6.24 -26.90
C ASP A 418 8.69 5.39 -27.35
N PHE A 419 7.55 6.05 -27.61
CA PHE A 419 6.37 5.40 -28.19
C PHE A 419 6.69 4.79 -29.57
N PRO A 420 6.20 3.61 -29.97
CA PRO A 420 5.23 2.78 -29.24
C PRO A 420 5.85 1.69 -28.36
N ARG A 421 7.16 1.50 -28.40
CA ARG A 421 7.83 0.33 -27.76
C ARG A 421 8.32 0.58 -26.34
N TYR A 422 8.59 1.82 -25.95
CA TYR A 422 9.10 2.22 -24.64
C TYR A 422 10.32 1.41 -24.15
N LEU A 423 11.23 1.03 -25.09
CA LEU A 423 12.39 0.18 -24.79
C LEU A 423 13.28 0.70 -23.66
N PRO A 424 13.63 2.01 -23.57
CA PRO A 424 14.43 2.50 -22.46
C PRO A 424 13.78 2.26 -21.09
N GLY A 425 12.46 2.50 -20.97
CA GLY A 425 11.70 2.21 -19.76
C GLY A 425 11.70 0.72 -19.39
N LEU A 426 11.55 -0.16 -20.38
CA LEU A 426 11.60 -1.60 -20.16
C LEU A 426 13.00 -2.06 -19.72
N TRP A 427 14.08 -1.52 -20.28
CA TRP A 427 15.46 -1.83 -19.86
C TRP A 427 15.75 -1.38 -18.42
N VAL A 428 15.31 -0.17 -18.03
CA VAL A 428 15.47 0.31 -16.65
C VAL A 428 14.66 -0.57 -15.68
N THR A 429 13.44 -0.94 -16.06
CA THR A 429 12.62 -1.83 -15.24
C THR A 429 13.26 -3.22 -15.11
N LEU A 430 13.84 -3.74 -16.19
CA LEU A 430 14.55 -5.02 -16.18
C LEU A 430 15.78 -4.97 -15.27
N GLY A 431 16.57 -3.90 -15.38
CA GLY A 431 17.72 -3.65 -14.50
C GLY A 431 17.32 -3.59 -13.02
N ALA A 432 16.19 -2.94 -12.71
CA ALA A 432 15.65 -2.90 -11.35
C ALA A 432 15.24 -4.30 -10.83
N GLN A 433 14.67 -5.16 -11.68
CA GLN A 433 14.34 -6.54 -11.30
C GLN A 433 15.60 -7.39 -11.03
N PHE A 434 16.66 -7.22 -11.82
CA PHE A 434 17.95 -7.88 -11.53
C PHE A 434 18.57 -7.35 -10.23
N LEU A 435 18.49 -6.04 -9.97
CA LEU A 435 18.93 -5.46 -8.71
C LEU A 435 18.14 -6.03 -7.52
N LEU A 436 16.82 -6.23 -7.68
CA LEU A 436 15.98 -6.90 -6.67
C LEU A 436 16.54 -8.30 -6.35
N LEU A 437 16.75 -9.14 -7.37
CA LEU A 437 17.25 -10.50 -7.18
C LEU A 437 18.61 -10.50 -6.48
N PHE A 438 19.51 -9.59 -6.90
CA PHE A 438 20.82 -9.43 -6.28
C PHE A 438 20.72 -9.04 -4.79
N LEU A 439 19.89 -8.05 -4.45
CA LEU A 439 19.73 -7.60 -3.06
C LEU A 439 19.08 -8.67 -2.18
N VAL A 440 18.09 -9.39 -2.68
CA VAL A 440 17.47 -10.50 -1.94
C VAL A 440 18.48 -11.62 -1.73
N GLY A 441 19.30 -11.94 -2.72
CA GLY A 441 20.40 -12.90 -2.59
C GLY A 441 21.45 -12.45 -1.56
N ALA A 442 21.91 -11.21 -1.65
CA ALA A 442 22.92 -10.64 -0.75
C ALA A 442 22.44 -10.59 0.70
N THR A 443 21.20 -10.13 0.95
CA THR A 443 20.62 -10.12 2.31
C THR A 443 20.41 -11.53 2.84
N SER A 444 19.95 -12.48 2.02
CA SER A 444 19.78 -13.88 2.43
C SER A 444 21.10 -14.54 2.79
N LEU A 445 22.17 -14.32 2.04
CA LEU A 445 23.52 -14.81 2.35
C LEU A 445 24.04 -14.18 3.66
N HIS A 446 23.86 -12.87 3.83
CA HIS A 446 24.23 -12.17 5.06
C HIS A 446 23.49 -12.76 6.28
N PHE A 447 22.17 -12.91 6.20
CA PHE A 447 21.36 -13.45 7.30
C PHE A 447 21.68 -14.90 7.60
N THR A 448 21.90 -15.73 6.59
CA THR A 448 22.33 -17.13 6.78
C THR A 448 23.66 -17.19 7.52
N ARG A 449 24.63 -16.34 7.12
CA ARG A 449 25.93 -16.25 7.81
C ARG A 449 25.79 -15.79 9.26
N MET A 450 25.00 -14.73 9.50
CA MET A 450 24.78 -14.20 10.86
C MET A 450 24.05 -15.20 11.75
N ASN A 451 23.02 -15.87 11.23
CA ASN A 451 22.32 -16.94 11.95
C ASN A 451 23.25 -18.11 12.31
N ARG A 452 24.15 -18.49 11.40
CA ARG A 452 25.14 -19.53 11.65
C ARG A 452 26.13 -19.14 12.76
N LEU A 453 26.69 -17.90 12.66
CA LEU A 453 27.63 -17.40 13.71
C LEU A 453 26.96 -17.30 15.09
N SER A 454 25.67 -16.93 15.12
CA SER A 454 24.89 -16.90 16.35
C SER A 454 24.70 -18.29 16.96
N ARG A 455 24.38 -19.31 16.13
CA ARG A 455 24.24 -20.70 16.58
C ARG A 455 25.57 -21.30 17.07
N GLU A 456 26.68 -20.89 16.46
CA GLU A 456 28.03 -21.31 16.84
C GLU A 456 28.57 -20.54 18.07
N GLY A 457 27.80 -19.60 18.65
CA GLY A 457 28.20 -18.77 19.80
C GLY A 457 29.39 -17.84 19.51
N LYS A 458 29.67 -17.53 18.25
CA LYS A 458 30.82 -16.71 17.81
C LYS A 458 30.51 -15.20 17.78
N LEU A 459 29.30 -14.79 18.13
CA LEU A 459 28.94 -13.38 18.20
C LEU A 459 29.17 -12.82 19.59
N ALA A 460 29.74 -11.61 19.68
CA ALA A 460 29.97 -10.91 20.95
C ALA A 460 28.65 -10.45 21.62
N ALA A 461 27.57 -10.28 20.85
CA ALA A 461 26.26 -9.88 21.34
C ALA A 461 25.17 -10.64 20.55
N PRO A 462 23.96 -10.82 21.14
CA PRO A 462 22.83 -11.39 20.43
C PRO A 462 22.47 -10.59 19.16
N LEU A 463 21.96 -11.29 18.13
CA LEU A 463 21.48 -10.63 16.91
C LEU A 463 20.42 -9.58 17.27
N GLU A 464 20.53 -8.38 16.67
CA GLU A 464 19.64 -7.23 16.95
C GLU A 464 19.50 -6.90 18.45
N GLY A 465 20.43 -7.33 19.30
CA GLY A 465 20.37 -7.14 20.74
C GLY A 465 19.31 -7.98 21.47
N GLN A 466 18.65 -8.93 20.79
CA GLN A 466 17.59 -9.75 21.36
C GLN A 466 18.03 -11.22 21.47
N PRO A 467 18.13 -11.80 22.70
CA PRO A 467 18.43 -13.21 22.88
C PRO A 467 17.39 -14.11 22.18
N GLY A 468 17.88 -15.11 21.45
CA GLY A 468 17.01 -16.09 20.75
C GLY A 468 16.44 -15.59 19.42
N PHE A 469 16.74 -14.38 18.98
CA PHE A 469 16.36 -13.89 17.67
C PHE A 469 17.22 -14.51 16.56
N PHE A 470 16.55 -14.92 15.45
CA PHE A 470 17.18 -15.34 14.21
C PHE A 470 16.50 -14.65 13.04
N TYR A 471 17.29 -14.23 12.06
CA TYR A 471 16.75 -13.67 10.83
C TYR A 471 15.95 -14.71 10.04
N THR A 472 14.79 -14.31 9.53
CA THR A 472 13.99 -15.12 8.59
C THR A 472 14.53 -14.96 7.16
N LEU A 473 14.64 -16.10 6.45
CA LEU A 473 15.11 -16.16 5.06
C LEU A 473 13.96 -16.13 4.07
#